data_702aa31951b1a099a99f43a86c0f3363
#
_entry.id   702aa31951b1a099a99f43a86c0f3363
#
_cell.length_a   1.000
_cell.length_b   1.000
_cell.length_c   1.000
_cell.angle_alpha   90.00
_cell.angle_beta   90.00
_cell.angle_gamma   90.00
#
_symmetry.space_group_name_H-M   'P 1'
#
loop_
_entity.id
_entity.type
_entity.pdbx_description
1 polymer ?
#
loop_
_entity_poly.entity_id
_entity_poly.type
_entity_poly.pdbx_seq_one_letter_code
_entity_poly.pdbx_strand_id
1 'polypeptide(L)'
;HLAAQRMPAVFEQARREGIRLSADVYPYTFWHSTVRVIIPDRDFFNAEKVARAIADNGGPGAIRLGKYTPDPTLAGKTLEEFAARWQVTPVEAYMRIVRATEAEVNGGESMENVLGSSMSEDDLRWFIAHPEIMFCSDGELHGTHPRGAGAFPRVLGRYVREEKVLPLAAAIHKMSGLPAAQLGLKDRGRIATGYVADLVVFDPAVVIDQS
;
A
#
# COMPACT_ATOMS: atom_id res chain seq x y z
N HIS A 1 -1.49 11.44 9.21
CA HIS A 1 -2.56 10.67 9.85
C HIS A 1 -3.92 11.41 9.92
N LEU A 2 -4.39 12.02 8.83
CA LEU A 2 -5.72 12.65 8.75
C LEU A 2 -6.32 12.42 7.35
N ALA A 3 -5.88 11.39 6.63
CA ALA A 3 -6.32 11.13 5.26
C ALA A 3 -7.84 10.85 5.22
N ALA A 4 -8.34 10.01 6.11
CA ALA A 4 -9.75 9.69 6.22
C ALA A 4 -10.62 10.93 6.50
N GLN A 5 -10.11 11.91 7.25
CA GLN A 5 -10.86 13.15 7.54
C GLN A 5 -10.93 14.10 6.35
N ARG A 6 -9.97 14.05 5.44
CA ARG A 6 -9.90 14.94 4.25
C ARG A 6 -10.62 14.38 3.04
N MET A 7 -10.63 13.06 2.89
CA MET A 7 -11.19 12.39 1.70
C MET A 7 -12.66 12.71 1.42
N PRO A 8 -13.58 12.81 2.41
CA PRO A 8 -14.96 13.19 2.14
C PRO A 8 -15.10 14.51 1.38
N ALA A 9 -14.28 15.51 1.75
CA ALA A 9 -14.30 16.81 1.07
C ALA A 9 -13.80 16.71 -0.38
N VAL A 10 -12.81 15.87 -0.64
CA VAL A 10 -12.28 15.61 -2.00
C VAL A 10 -13.34 14.94 -2.88
N PHE A 11 -14.01 13.90 -2.39
CA PHE A 11 -15.11 13.25 -3.12
C PHE A 11 -16.26 14.21 -3.40
N GLU A 12 -16.63 15.02 -2.43
CA GLU A 12 -17.71 16.00 -2.57
C GLU A 12 -17.35 17.11 -3.57
N GLN A 13 -16.11 17.59 -3.55
CA GLN A 13 -15.64 18.58 -4.51
C GLN A 13 -15.65 17.99 -5.94
N ALA A 14 -15.14 16.78 -6.13
CA ALA A 14 -15.16 16.09 -7.42
C ALA A 14 -16.60 15.97 -7.98
N ARG A 15 -17.56 15.57 -7.13
CA ARG A 15 -18.98 15.51 -7.54
C ARG A 15 -19.52 16.87 -7.97
N ARG A 16 -19.22 17.94 -7.24
CA ARG A 16 -19.65 19.31 -7.60
C ARG A 16 -19.05 19.77 -8.91
N GLU A 17 -17.85 19.36 -9.22
CA GLU A 17 -17.15 19.67 -10.47
C GLU A 17 -17.51 18.73 -11.63
N GLY A 18 -18.42 17.77 -11.40
CA GLY A 18 -18.81 16.77 -12.41
C GLY A 18 -17.71 15.73 -12.71
N ILE A 19 -16.70 15.61 -11.85
CA ILE A 19 -15.61 14.66 -12.00
C ILE A 19 -16.04 13.33 -11.41
N ARG A 20 -15.92 12.25 -12.21
CA ARG A 20 -16.10 10.87 -11.71
C ARG A 20 -14.82 10.44 -11.01
N LEU A 21 -14.81 10.50 -9.70
CA LEU A 21 -13.71 10.03 -8.87
C LEU A 21 -13.98 8.60 -8.41
N SER A 22 -12.97 7.76 -8.48
CA SER A 22 -12.92 6.46 -7.81
C SER A 22 -11.59 6.31 -7.10
N ALA A 23 -11.57 5.49 -6.06
CA ALA A 23 -10.37 5.17 -5.31
C ALA A 23 -10.36 3.68 -4.96
N ASP A 24 -9.18 3.18 -4.64
CA ASP A 24 -9.00 1.83 -4.10
C ASP A 24 -8.08 1.86 -2.87
N VAL A 25 -8.10 0.78 -2.11
CA VAL A 25 -7.29 0.58 -0.92
C VAL A 25 -6.93 -0.89 -0.76
N TYR A 26 -5.71 -1.16 -0.34
CA TYR A 26 -5.32 -2.47 0.17
C TYR A 26 -5.35 -2.46 1.72
N PRO A 27 -5.60 -3.61 2.37
CA PRO A 27 -5.94 -3.66 3.80
C PRO A 27 -4.69 -3.74 4.71
N TYR A 28 -3.70 -2.88 4.47
CA TYR A 28 -2.49 -2.77 5.27
C TYR A 28 -2.12 -1.32 5.53
N THR A 29 -1.56 -1.04 6.70
CA THR A 29 -1.10 0.30 7.09
C THR A 29 0.27 0.63 6.53
N PHE A 30 0.98 -0.36 5.99
CA PHE A 30 2.29 -0.20 5.37
C PHE A 30 2.15 -0.17 3.85
N TRP A 31 2.97 0.67 3.21
CA TRP A 31 3.20 0.66 1.78
C TRP A 31 4.57 0.04 1.45
N HIS A 32 4.73 -0.41 0.22
CA HIS A 32 5.95 -1.01 -0.29
C HIS A 32 6.35 -0.36 -1.61
N SER A 33 7.61 0.07 -1.71
CA SER A 33 8.18 0.66 -2.92
C SER A 33 9.71 0.69 -2.83
N THR A 34 10.37 1.52 -3.65
CA THR A 34 11.79 1.87 -3.48
C THR A 34 11.93 3.04 -2.50
N VAL A 35 13.09 3.16 -1.85
CA VAL A 35 13.38 4.28 -0.93
C VAL A 35 13.32 5.64 -1.64
N ARG A 36 13.46 5.65 -2.96
CA ARG A 36 13.43 6.86 -3.80
C ARG A 36 12.06 7.51 -3.89
N VAL A 37 10.98 6.76 -3.64
CA VAL A 37 9.60 7.27 -3.77
C VAL A 37 9.27 8.37 -2.76
N ILE A 38 9.99 8.43 -1.62
CA ILE A 38 9.75 9.47 -0.61
C ILE A 38 10.24 10.86 -1.03
N ILE A 39 11.02 10.97 -2.13
CA ILE A 39 11.48 12.24 -2.72
C ILE A 39 10.88 12.39 -4.13
N PRO A 40 9.67 12.97 -4.28
CA PRO A 40 8.96 12.98 -5.55
C PRO A 40 9.68 13.71 -6.69
N ASP A 41 10.41 14.78 -6.38
CA ASP A 41 11.19 15.56 -7.36
C ASP A 41 12.58 14.97 -7.66
N ARG A 42 12.89 13.82 -7.07
CA ARG A 42 14.14 13.07 -7.25
C ARG A 42 15.42 13.83 -6.88
N ASP A 43 15.32 14.88 -6.09
CA ASP A 43 16.47 15.61 -5.55
C ASP A 43 17.02 14.92 -4.27
N PHE A 44 17.48 13.67 -4.44
CA PHE A 44 17.83 12.73 -3.38
C PHE A 44 18.98 13.17 -2.48
N PHE A 45 19.75 14.19 -2.88
CA PHE A 45 20.94 14.64 -2.19
C PHE A 45 20.78 16.03 -1.57
N ASN A 46 19.59 16.59 -1.57
CA ASN A 46 19.25 17.79 -0.85
C ASN A 46 18.87 17.45 0.61
N ALA A 47 19.72 17.83 1.55
CA ALA A 47 19.58 17.46 2.95
C ALA A 47 18.26 17.93 3.58
N GLU A 48 17.80 19.14 3.24
CA GLU A 48 16.54 19.68 3.78
C GLU A 48 15.32 18.92 3.26
N LYS A 49 15.29 18.60 1.96
CA LYS A 49 14.22 17.81 1.34
C LYS A 49 14.17 16.39 1.91
N VAL A 50 15.32 15.76 2.05
CA VAL A 50 15.43 14.42 2.64
C VAL A 50 14.97 14.42 4.10
N ALA A 51 15.42 15.40 4.91
CA ALA A 51 14.99 15.52 6.30
C ALA A 51 13.47 15.68 6.41
N ARG A 52 12.90 16.55 5.58
CA ARG A 52 11.45 16.77 5.52
C ARG A 52 10.69 15.50 5.11
N ALA A 53 11.15 14.84 4.04
CA ALA A 53 10.52 13.61 3.56
C ALA A 53 10.56 12.48 4.60
N ILE A 54 11.67 12.32 5.32
CA ILE A 54 11.77 11.37 6.44
C ILE A 54 10.73 11.71 7.52
N ALA A 55 10.61 12.98 7.90
CA ALA A 55 9.64 13.44 8.90
C ALA A 55 8.19 13.22 8.43
N ASP A 56 7.87 13.55 7.17
CA ASP A 56 6.55 13.39 6.57
C ASP A 56 6.11 11.90 6.49
N ASN A 57 7.07 10.98 6.43
CA ASN A 57 6.85 9.52 6.47
C ASN A 57 6.88 8.92 7.89
N GLY A 58 6.76 9.73 8.93
CA GLY A 58 6.68 9.25 10.31
C GLY A 58 8.02 9.11 11.03
N GLY A 59 9.09 9.63 10.44
CA GLY A 59 10.44 9.59 10.99
C GLY A 59 11.27 8.37 10.54
N PRO A 60 12.55 8.30 10.89
CA PRO A 60 13.47 7.28 10.40
C PRO A 60 13.14 5.87 10.92
N GLY A 61 12.46 5.75 12.06
CA GLY A 61 11.99 4.47 12.60
C GLY A 61 10.78 3.89 11.86
N ALA A 62 10.03 4.72 11.11
CA ALA A 62 8.88 4.29 10.31
C ALA A 62 9.24 3.82 8.89
N ILE A 63 10.48 4.04 8.45
CA ILE A 63 11.01 3.67 7.14
C ILE A 63 11.87 2.42 7.32
N ARG A 64 11.39 1.26 6.86
CA ARG A 64 12.07 -0.04 7.01
C ARG A 64 12.48 -0.58 5.65
N LEU A 65 13.73 -0.97 5.49
CA LEU A 65 14.18 -1.65 4.29
C LEU A 65 13.88 -3.16 4.40
N GLY A 66 12.99 -3.67 3.54
CA GLY A 66 12.69 -5.11 3.48
C GLY A 66 13.80 -5.89 2.79
N LYS A 67 14.48 -5.26 1.81
CA LYS A 67 15.63 -5.79 1.08
C LYS A 67 16.73 -4.73 1.04
N TYR A 68 17.97 -5.15 1.14
CA TYR A 68 19.14 -4.30 0.88
C TYR A 68 20.31 -5.16 0.41
N THR A 69 20.49 -5.27 -0.90
CA THR A 69 21.49 -6.15 -1.54
C THR A 69 22.95 -5.77 -1.25
N PRO A 70 23.31 -4.45 -1.12
CA PRO A 70 24.68 -4.09 -0.78
C PRO A 70 25.18 -4.63 0.57
N ASP A 71 24.27 -4.84 1.53
CA ASP A 71 24.52 -5.52 2.80
C ASP A 71 23.25 -6.24 3.27
N PRO A 72 23.08 -7.51 2.92
CA PRO A 72 21.86 -8.27 3.28
C PRO A 72 21.62 -8.42 4.79
N THR A 73 22.64 -8.19 5.63
CA THR A 73 22.49 -8.24 7.11
C THR A 73 21.67 -7.08 7.66
N LEU A 74 21.48 -6.04 6.84
CA LEU A 74 20.67 -4.88 7.16
C LEU A 74 19.24 -4.99 6.62
N ALA A 75 18.89 -6.06 5.91
CA ALA A 75 17.51 -6.30 5.50
C ALA A 75 16.59 -6.42 6.74
N GLY A 76 15.41 -5.82 6.64
CA GLY A 76 14.46 -5.75 7.75
C GLY A 76 14.75 -4.65 8.79
N LYS A 77 15.83 -3.88 8.64
CA LYS A 77 16.19 -2.77 9.54
C LYS A 77 15.53 -1.46 9.14
N THR A 78 15.31 -0.58 10.12
CA THR A 78 14.82 0.77 9.89
C THR A 78 15.94 1.71 9.46
N LEU A 79 15.58 2.83 8.84
CA LEU A 79 16.55 3.89 8.51
C LEU A 79 17.29 4.41 9.75
N GLU A 80 16.63 4.42 10.91
CA GLU A 80 17.25 4.77 12.19
C GLU A 80 18.35 3.76 12.58
N GLU A 81 18.07 2.45 12.44
CA GLU A 81 19.06 1.38 12.69
C GLU A 81 20.23 1.43 11.69
N PHE A 82 19.98 1.78 10.42
CA PHE A 82 21.04 2.04 9.44
C PHE A 82 21.92 3.22 9.86
N ALA A 83 21.31 4.34 10.26
CA ALA A 83 22.02 5.52 10.73
C ALA A 83 22.90 5.22 11.95
N ALA A 84 22.35 4.51 12.92
CA ALA A 84 23.09 4.08 14.11
C ALA A 84 24.26 3.14 13.76
N ARG A 85 24.02 2.13 12.89
CA ARG A 85 25.05 1.18 12.47
C ARG A 85 26.21 1.85 11.74
N TRP A 86 25.91 2.86 10.93
CA TRP A 86 26.93 3.59 10.16
C TRP A 86 27.48 4.82 10.88
N GLN A 87 26.99 5.13 12.09
CA GLN A 87 27.37 6.31 12.88
C GLN A 87 27.22 7.63 12.09
N VAL A 88 26.07 7.76 11.42
CA VAL A 88 25.69 8.92 10.61
C VAL A 88 24.29 9.40 10.96
N THR A 89 23.89 10.56 10.43
CA THR A 89 22.50 11.02 10.55
C THR A 89 21.55 10.17 9.67
N PRO A 90 20.24 10.10 9.98
CA PRO A 90 19.25 9.44 9.10
C PRO A 90 19.25 10.00 7.68
N VAL A 91 19.50 11.31 7.51
CA VAL A 91 19.62 11.97 6.20
C VAL A 91 20.80 11.42 5.41
N GLU A 92 21.96 11.31 6.05
CA GLU A 92 23.17 10.75 5.43
C GLU A 92 22.99 9.26 5.14
N ALA A 93 22.34 8.51 6.04
CA ALA A 93 22.03 7.10 5.82
C ALA A 93 21.15 6.91 4.58
N TYR A 94 20.08 7.71 4.43
CA TYR A 94 19.24 7.72 3.23
C TYR A 94 20.05 7.97 1.97
N MET A 95 20.85 9.05 1.93
CA MET A 95 21.66 9.39 0.78
C MET A 95 22.69 8.30 0.44
N ARG A 96 23.24 7.64 1.46
CA ARG A 96 24.18 6.51 1.29
C ARG A 96 23.49 5.31 0.68
N ILE A 97 22.25 4.97 1.11
CA ILE A 97 21.42 3.91 0.53
C ILE A 97 21.16 4.21 -0.94
N VAL A 98 20.69 5.42 -1.28
CA VAL A 98 20.41 5.81 -2.65
C VAL A 98 21.63 5.68 -3.56
N ARG A 99 22.81 6.13 -3.10
CA ARG A 99 24.08 5.98 -3.86
C ARG A 99 24.46 4.52 -4.08
N ALA A 100 24.36 3.71 -3.03
CA ALA A 100 24.75 2.29 -3.10
C ALA A 100 23.87 1.47 -4.02
N THR A 101 22.65 1.96 -4.31
CA THR A 101 21.65 1.29 -5.15
C THR A 101 21.40 2.04 -6.49
N GLU A 102 22.29 2.93 -6.88
CA GLU A 102 22.16 3.75 -8.10
C GLU A 102 22.23 2.90 -9.40
N ALA A 103 22.92 1.77 -9.35
CA ALA A 103 23.03 0.85 -10.49
C ALA A 103 21.71 0.19 -10.91
N GLU A 104 20.66 0.23 -10.06
CA GLU A 104 19.31 -0.27 -10.38
C GLU A 104 18.64 0.46 -11.55
N VAL A 105 19.00 1.73 -11.76
CA VAL A 105 18.36 2.60 -12.76
C VAL A 105 18.56 2.09 -14.19
N ASN A 106 19.40 1.10 -14.40
CA ASN A 106 19.75 0.54 -15.71
C ASN A 106 19.08 -0.81 -16.04
N GLY A 107 17.94 -1.13 -15.41
CA GLY A 107 17.12 -2.29 -15.78
C GLY A 107 17.49 -3.61 -15.12
N GLY A 108 18.24 -3.57 -14.00
CA GLY A 108 18.47 -4.71 -13.12
C GLY A 108 17.36 -4.93 -12.09
N GLU A 109 17.41 -6.07 -11.38
CA GLU A 109 16.55 -6.29 -10.22
C GLU A 109 16.78 -5.21 -9.15
N SER A 110 15.69 -4.80 -8.48
CA SER A 110 15.78 -3.84 -7.40
C SER A 110 16.72 -4.31 -6.30
N MET A 111 17.75 -3.50 -5.98
CA MET A 111 18.73 -3.79 -4.94
C MET A 111 18.23 -3.43 -3.54
N GLU A 112 17.15 -2.66 -3.43
CA GLU A 112 16.49 -2.32 -2.18
C GLU A 112 14.98 -2.27 -2.36
N ASN A 113 14.27 -2.44 -1.27
CA ASN A 113 12.87 -2.06 -1.16
C ASN A 113 12.59 -1.49 0.23
N VAL A 114 11.58 -0.66 0.32
CA VAL A 114 11.18 -0.03 1.55
C VAL A 114 9.73 -0.35 1.91
N LEU A 115 9.50 -0.53 3.18
CA LEU A 115 8.19 -0.59 3.82
C LEU A 115 8.04 0.69 4.64
N GLY A 116 7.05 1.50 4.33
CA GLY A 116 6.74 2.73 5.06
C GLY A 116 5.39 2.64 5.76
N SER A 117 5.33 3.07 7.01
CA SER A 117 4.08 3.16 7.76
C SER A 117 3.55 4.58 7.67
N SER A 118 2.50 4.79 6.87
CA SER A 118 1.92 6.13 6.68
C SER A 118 0.42 6.21 6.90
N MET A 119 -0.24 5.10 7.19
CA MET A 119 -1.68 5.04 7.43
C MET A 119 -1.95 4.50 8.83
N SER A 120 -2.93 5.07 9.54
CA SER A 120 -3.43 4.51 10.79
C SER A 120 -4.47 3.42 10.53
N GLU A 121 -4.67 2.52 11.49
CA GLU A 121 -5.75 1.52 11.42
C GLU A 121 -7.13 2.18 11.35
N ASP A 122 -7.32 3.34 11.99
CA ASP A 122 -8.59 4.07 11.95
C ASP A 122 -8.85 4.69 10.58
N ASP A 123 -7.82 5.28 9.94
CA ASP A 123 -7.92 5.73 8.55
C ASP A 123 -8.26 4.54 7.63
N LEU A 124 -7.57 3.42 7.81
CA LEU A 124 -7.78 2.22 7.01
C LEU A 124 -9.21 1.67 7.16
N ARG A 125 -9.74 1.58 8.38
CA ARG A 125 -11.14 1.17 8.64
C ARG A 125 -12.13 2.10 7.95
N TRP A 126 -11.87 3.39 7.97
CA TRP A 126 -12.72 4.36 7.27
C TRP A 126 -12.73 4.11 5.75
N PHE A 127 -11.56 3.91 5.12
CA PHE A 127 -11.48 3.60 3.69
C PHE A 127 -12.15 2.26 3.35
N ILE A 128 -11.97 1.26 4.21
CA ILE A 128 -12.61 -0.05 4.06
C ILE A 128 -14.15 0.06 4.14
N ALA A 129 -14.67 0.86 5.04
CA ALA A 129 -16.12 1.06 5.20
C ALA A 129 -16.74 1.91 4.09
N HIS A 130 -15.97 2.81 3.46
CA HIS A 130 -16.52 3.76 2.49
C HIS A 130 -17.04 3.07 1.22
N PRO A 131 -18.29 3.29 0.78
CA PRO A 131 -18.93 2.51 -0.28
C PRO A 131 -18.33 2.70 -1.67
N GLU A 132 -17.73 3.85 -1.94
CA GLU A 132 -17.15 4.20 -3.25
C GLU A 132 -15.66 3.84 -3.39
N ILE A 133 -15.05 3.27 -2.34
CA ILE A 133 -13.65 2.85 -2.37
C ILE A 133 -13.57 1.35 -2.61
N MET A 134 -12.91 0.97 -3.68
CA MET A 134 -12.70 -0.43 -4.08
C MET A 134 -11.58 -1.09 -3.27
N PHE A 135 -11.44 -2.39 -3.39
CA PHE A 135 -10.26 -3.10 -2.89
C PHE A 135 -9.30 -3.42 -4.03
N CYS A 136 -8.01 -3.23 -3.77
CA CYS A 136 -6.93 -3.70 -4.62
C CYS A 136 -5.96 -4.59 -3.82
N SER A 137 -5.04 -5.25 -4.49
CA SER A 137 -3.88 -5.87 -3.83
C SER A 137 -2.65 -4.97 -3.88
N ASP A 138 -2.48 -4.20 -4.95
CA ASP A 138 -1.25 -3.46 -5.28
C ASP A 138 0.00 -4.34 -5.08
N GLY A 139 -0.17 -5.64 -5.26
CA GLY A 139 0.79 -6.66 -4.87
C GLY A 139 1.58 -7.20 -6.04
N GLU A 140 2.78 -7.66 -5.73
CA GLU A 140 3.65 -8.39 -6.63
C GLU A 140 3.59 -9.88 -6.29
N LEU A 141 3.76 -10.74 -7.30
CA LEU A 141 3.69 -12.19 -7.13
C LEU A 141 4.79 -12.72 -6.19
N HIS A 142 5.94 -12.08 -6.17
CA HIS A 142 7.12 -12.45 -5.37
C HIS A 142 7.62 -11.29 -4.47
N GLY A 143 6.77 -10.33 -4.19
CA GLY A 143 7.09 -9.18 -3.33
C GLY A 143 7.27 -9.57 -1.86
N THR A 144 8.03 -8.77 -1.11
CA THR A 144 8.21 -8.94 0.34
C THR A 144 7.02 -8.46 1.16
N HIS A 145 6.12 -7.68 0.56
CA HIS A 145 4.91 -7.22 1.22
C HIS A 145 3.80 -8.28 1.07
N PRO A 146 3.08 -8.65 2.13
CA PRO A 146 2.06 -9.72 2.08
C PRO A 146 0.84 -9.38 1.21
N ARG A 147 0.68 -8.12 0.79
CA ARG A 147 -0.51 -7.63 0.07
C ARG A 147 -0.80 -8.38 -1.24
N GLY A 148 0.23 -8.94 -1.91
CA GLY A 148 0.07 -9.68 -3.15
C GLY A 148 -0.85 -10.90 -3.01
N ALA A 149 -0.65 -11.67 -1.96
CA ALA A 149 -1.45 -12.88 -1.67
C ALA A 149 -2.52 -12.64 -0.59
N GLY A 150 -2.23 -11.77 0.38
CA GLY A 150 -3.03 -11.62 1.60
C GLY A 150 -4.13 -10.55 1.55
N ALA A 151 -4.12 -9.62 0.60
CA ALA A 151 -5.04 -8.47 0.63
C ALA A 151 -6.53 -8.89 0.72
N PHE A 152 -7.02 -9.68 -0.20
CA PHE A 152 -8.41 -10.09 -0.21
C PHE A 152 -8.79 -11.05 0.93
N PRO A 153 -7.98 -12.07 1.27
CA PRO A 153 -8.21 -12.88 2.47
C PRO A 153 -8.26 -12.06 3.76
N ARG A 154 -7.40 -11.04 3.92
CA ARG A 154 -7.39 -10.16 5.08
C ARG A 154 -8.67 -9.33 5.19
N VAL A 155 -9.18 -8.78 4.08
CA VAL A 155 -10.48 -8.09 4.11
C VAL A 155 -11.58 -9.03 4.60
N LEU A 156 -11.65 -10.25 4.05
CA LEU A 156 -12.70 -11.22 4.39
C LEU A 156 -12.59 -11.74 5.83
N GLY A 157 -11.37 -12.05 6.27
CA GLY A 157 -11.14 -12.57 7.62
C GLY A 157 -11.20 -11.48 8.67
N ARG A 158 -10.28 -10.53 8.62
CA ARG A 158 -10.13 -9.52 9.66
C ARG A 158 -11.28 -8.51 9.64
N TYR A 159 -11.48 -7.80 8.54
CA TYR A 159 -12.40 -6.65 8.53
C TYR A 159 -13.87 -7.03 8.37
N VAL A 160 -14.20 -8.14 7.72
CA VAL A 160 -15.58 -8.64 7.61
C VAL A 160 -15.96 -9.52 8.80
N ARG A 161 -15.23 -10.62 9.01
CA ARG A 161 -15.61 -11.62 10.01
C ARG A 161 -15.33 -11.18 11.44
N GLU A 162 -14.11 -10.71 11.73
CA GLU A 162 -13.66 -10.44 13.09
C GLU A 162 -14.06 -9.03 13.56
N GLU A 163 -13.68 -8.01 12.81
CA GLU A 163 -13.92 -6.60 13.18
C GLU A 163 -15.31 -6.08 12.77
N LYS A 164 -15.99 -6.75 11.81
CA LYS A 164 -17.32 -6.37 11.31
C LYS A 164 -17.41 -4.94 10.78
N VAL A 165 -16.34 -4.47 10.15
CA VAL A 165 -16.25 -3.12 9.57
C VAL A 165 -17.24 -2.95 8.43
N LEU A 166 -17.47 -4.01 7.63
CA LEU A 166 -18.44 -4.02 6.56
C LEU A 166 -19.08 -5.42 6.38
N PRO A 167 -20.30 -5.52 5.82
CA PRO A 167 -20.92 -6.80 5.51
C PRO A 167 -20.17 -7.55 4.39
N LEU A 168 -20.19 -8.88 4.42
CA LEU A 168 -19.57 -9.74 3.41
C LEU A 168 -20.01 -9.39 1.97
N ALA A 169 -21.30 -9.19 1.73
CA ALA A 169 -21.81 -8.85 0.41
C ALA A 169 -21.22 -7.51 -0.11
N ALA A 170 -21.05 -6.52 0.76
CA ALA A 170 -20.41 -5.26 0.41
C ALA A 170 -18.91 -5.44 0.10
N ALA A 171 -18.20 -6.27 0.86
CA ALA A 171 -16.80 -6.60 0.59
C ALA A 171 -16.63 -7.26 -0.77
N ILE A 172 -17.44 -8.27 -1.09
CA ILE A 172 -17.43 -8.96 -2.41
C ILE A 172 -17.72 -7.96 -3.53
N HIS A 173 -18.73 -7.10 -3.36
CA HIS A 173 -19.03 -6.06 -4.36
C HIS A 173 -17.83 -5.13 -4.61
N LYS A 174 -17.16 -4.70 -3.57
CA LYS A 174 -15.97 -3.81 -3.63
C LYS A 174 -14.74 -4.53 -4.19
N MET A 175 -14.68 -5.86 -4.18
CA MET A 175 -13.60 -6.67 -4.77
C MET A 175 -13.86 -7.02 -6.24
N SER A 176 -15.10 -7.05 -6.70
CA SER A 176 -15.43 -7.55 -8.03
C SER A 176 -16.40 -6.67 -8.82
N GLY A 177 -17.61 -6.45 -8.34
CA GLY A 177 -18.64 -5.72 -9.07
C GLY A 177 -18.32 -4.26 -9.29
N LEU A 178 -17.83 -3.58 -8.26
CA LEU A 178 -17.47 -2.16 -8.32
C LEU A 178 -16.23 -1.91 -9.22
N PRO A 179 -15.13 -2.67 -9.10
CA PRO A 179 -14.00 -2.56 -10.03
C PRO A 179 -14.39 -2.87 -11.48
N ALA A 180 -15.19 -3.90 -11.72
CA ALA A 180 -15.66 -4.25 -13.06
C ALA A 180 -16.46 -3.11 -13.69
N ALA A 181 -17.36 -2.50 -12.92
CA ALA A 181 -18.14 -1.34 -13.37
C ALA A 181 -17.24 -0.12 -13.66
N GLN A 182 -16.24 0.13 -12.81
CA GLN A 182 -15.31 1.24 -12.98
C GLN A 182 -14.44 1.08 -14.24
N LEU A 183 -13.99 -0.14 -14.52
CA LEU A 183 -13.20 -0.48 -15.71
C LEU A 183 -14.06 -0.67 -16.99
N GLY A 184 -15.39 -0.60 -16.87
CA GLY A 184 -16.30 -0.81 -17.99
C GLY A 184 -16.38 -2.25 -18.48
N LEU A 185 -16.05 -3.24 -17.66
CA LEU A 185 -16.16 -4.66 -17.99
C LEU A 185 -17.64 -5.07 -18.01
N LYS A 186 -18.12 -5.56 -19.16
CA LYS A 186 -19.56 -5.80 -19.38
C LYS A 186 -20.04 -7.18 -18.92
N ASP A 187 -19.12 -8.14 -18.84
CA ASP A 187 -19.38 -9.56 -18.64
C ASP A 187 -18.67 -10.17 -17.42
N ARG A 188 -18.23 -9.34 -16.47
CA ARG A 188 -17.46 -9.74 -15.27
C ARG A 188 -17.94 -9.02 -14.02
N GLY A 189 -17.43 -9.44 -12.86
CA GLY A 189 -17.69 -8.81 -11.56
C GLY A 189 -18.97 -9.23 -10.86
N ARG A 190 -19.79 -10.09 -11.50
CA ARG A 190 -20.99 -10.70 -10.90
C ARG A 190 -21.33 -12.04 -11.55
N ILE A 191 -22.05 -12.87 -10.83
CA ILE A 191 -22.58 -14.13 -11.36
C ILE A 191 -23.90 -13.84 -12.08
N ALA A 192 -23.92 -14.03 -13.40
CA ALA A 192 -25.10 -13.86 -14.23
C ALA A 192 -24.99 -14.70 -15.50
N THR A 193 -26.13 -15.05 -16.12
CA THR A 193 -26.16 -15.77 -17.38
C THR A 193 -25.47 -15.00 -18.48
N GLY A 194 -24.58 -15.65 -19.22
CA GLY A 194 -23.77 -15.04 -20.28
C GLY A 194 -22.50 -14.32 -19.80
N TYR A 195 -22.24 -14.30 -18.49
CA TYR A 195 -21.01 -13.76 -17.92
C TYR A 195 -19.90 -14.81 -17.92
N VAL A 196 -18.64 -14.32 -17.94
CA VAL A 196 -17.47 -15.19 -17.84
C VAL A 196 -17.44 -15.83 -16.45
N ALA A 197 -17.21 -17.16 -16.42
CA ALA A 197 -17.22 -17.95 -15.20
C ALA A 197 -15.85 -17.95 -14.48
N ASP A 198 -15.30 -16.77 -14.21
CA ASP A 198 -14.15 -16.60 -13.33
C ASP A 198 -14.67 -16.62 -11.87
N LEU A 199 -14.64 -17.78 -11.24
CA LEU A 199 -15.29 -18.02 -9.94
C LEU A 199 -14.25 -18.34 -8.87
N VAL A 200 -14.47 -17.81 -7.67
CA VAL A 200 -13.73 -18.16 -6.46
C VAL A 200 -14.69 -18.77 -5.45
N VAL A 201 -14.32 -19.95 -4.93
CA VAL A 201 -15.05 -20.61 -3.83
C VAL A 201 -14.19 -20.52 -2.59
N PHE A 202 -14.74 -20.06 -1.49
CA PHE A 202 -14.04 -19.96 -0.21
C PHE A 202 -14.99 -20.21 0.96
N ASP A 203 -14.43 -20.60 2.11
CA ASP A 203 -15.18 -20.71 3.36
C ASP A 203 -15.05 -19.39 4.15
N PRO A 204 -16.14 -18.64 4.33
CA PRO A 204 -16.12 -17.38 5.05
C PRO A 204 -15.80 -17.53 6.55
N ALA A 205 -15.92 -18.73 7.10
CA ALA A 205 -15.63 -19.00 8.51
C ALA A 205 -14.12 -19.10 8.79
N VAL A 206 -13.31 -19.46 7.78
CA VAL A 206 -11.87 -19.74 7.98
C VAL A 206 -10.93 -18.88 7.13
N VAL A 207 -11.43 -18.26 6.05
CA VAL A 207 -10.60 -17.43 5.18
C VAL A 207 -9.94 -16.28 5.95
N ILE A 208 -8.61 -16.19 5.87
CA ILE A 208 -7.80 -15.11 6.46
C ILE A 208 -6.41 -15.13 5.82
N ASP A 209 -5.69 -14.01 5.86
CA ASP A 209 -4.28 -13.97 5.51
C ASP A 209 -3.40 -14.59 6.63
N GLN A 210 -2.17 -14.94 6.27
CA GLN A 210 -1.19 -15.55 7.18
C GLN A 210 -0.09 -14.55 7.59
N SER A 211 -0.33 -13.24 7.47
CA SER A 211 0.65 -12.17 7.74
C SER A 211 0.34 -11.37 9.00
#